data_0647c75ae139e948e53d98e382713817
#
_entry.id   0647c75ae139e948e53d98e382713817
#
_cell.length_a   1.000
_cell.length_b   1.000
_cell.length_c   1.000
_cell.angle_alpha   90.00
_cell.angle_beta   90.00
_cell.angle_gamma   90.00
#
_symmetry.space_group_name_H-M   'P 1'
#
loop_
_entity.id
_entity.type
_entity.pdbx_description
1 polymer ?
#
loop_
_entity_poly.entity_id
_entity_poly.type
_entity_poly.pdbx_seq_one_letter_code
_entity_poly.pdbx_strand_id
1 'polypeptide(L)'
;MLHLVPHTHWDREWYEPFQRFRLRLVDLVDGVLDRAEADPRFCFTFDGQTAMLEDYLEIRPEAEPRIKALVATGQLAVGPWRILSDEFLVSGETLVRNLEAGVDRAERFGQAMAVGYLPDEFGHAAQVPQLLRLAGFGHAAVWRGVPAAIDRHRFTWSAPDGSSVRTEYLVGGYGNAAGLFTYPDVAVAGRRLLERLEPYFGSDPVLAMYGTDHSSPVPALLEVVEEINRRQDGYRVRLGTLAGYVLDEPSGDGDDLPRWQGELRSSARANILMGVISARVGLKVACARAERLLARYAEPLQALHGTGWPGPFLELGWRRLVESSGHDSITGCGADAVADHVAVRLGEAAQLGSGLAERVAAEVAGRVPLGAVAVLNPSPFPRAGLVDLDLTVPDDWDEVALELADGRLAATQETGRSPAIVHSETLPGRRLGEL
;
A
#
# COMPACT_ATOMS: atom_id res chain seq x y z
N MET A 1 -24.16 -22.76 -4.59
CA MET A 1 -24.52 -21.35 -4.90
C MET A 1 -23.26 -20.62 -5.36
N LEU A 2 -23.36 -19.76 -6.38
CA LEU A 2 -22.29 -18.83 -6.78
C LEU A 2 -22.54 -17.48 -6.12
N HIS A 3 -21.60 -16.98 -5.33
CA HIS A 3 -21.58 -15.60 -4.88
C HIS A 3 -20.70 -14.80 -5.83
N LEU A 4 -21.30 -14.04 -6.71
CA LEU A 4 -20.64 -13.26 -7.75
C LEU A 4 -20.28 -11.87 -7.22
N VAL A 5 -18.99 -11.55 -7.20
CA VAL A 5 -18.46 -10.26 -6.76
C VAL A 5 -17.95 -9.48 -7.96
N PRO A 6 -18.69 -8.47 -8.45
CA PRO A 6 -18.16 -7.54 -9.45
C PRO A 6 -17.08 -6.67 -8.82
N HIS A 7 -15.94 -6.63 -9.46
CA HIS A 7 -14.81 -5.84 -9.01
C HIS A 7 -13.87 -5.50 -10.18
N THR A 8 -12.85 -4.75 -9.90
CA THR A 8 -11.66 -4.60 -10.76
C THR A 8 -10.42 -4.83 -9.91
N HIS A 9 -9.33 -5.30 -10.50
CA HIS A 9 -8.00 -5.07 -9.95
C HIS A 9 -7.44 -3.82 -10.63
N TRP A 10 -6.87 -2.90 -9.84
CA TRP A 10 -6.44 -1.62 -10.37
C TRP A 10 -4.99 -1.32 -10.03
N ASP A 11 -4.09 -1.61 -10.98
CA ASP A 11 -2.74 -1.11 -10.91
C ASP A 11 -2.75 0.38 -11.19
N ARG A 12 -2.23 1.17 -10.26
CA ARG A 12 -2.11 2.61 -10.43
C ARG A 12 -1.19 2.97 -11.62
N GLU A 13 -0.17 2.14 -11.82
CA GLU A 13 0.82 2.21 -12.89
C GLU A 13 1.48 0.83 -13.04
N TRP A 14 1.71 0.36 -14.25
CA TRP A 14 2.35 -0.94 -14.53
C TRP A 14 2.94 -0.98 -15.95
N TYR A 15 2.22 -1.51 -16.96
CA TYR A 15 2.66 -1.51 -18.36
C TYR A 15 2.45 -0.17 -19.06
N GLU A 16 1.71 0.76 -18.46
CA GLU A 16 1.58 2.16 -18.85
C GLU A 16 1.75 3.08 -17.63
N PRO A 17 2.21 4.32 -17.83
CA PRO A 17 2.32 5.33 -16.77
C PRO A 17 0.98 5.71 -16.18
N PHE A 18 0.99 6.12 -14.93
CA PHE A 18 -0.16 6.50 -14.10
C PHE A 18 -1.23 7.34 -14.81
N GLN A 19 -0.84 8.42 -15.50
CA GLN A 19 -1.84 9.31 -16.11
C GLN A 19 -2.60 8.65 -17.28
N ARG A 20 -2.00 7.66 -17.95
CA ARG A 20 -2.70 6.91 -19.00
C ARG A 20 -3.70 5.93 -18.43
N PHE A 21 -3.36 5.27 -17.31
CA PHE A 21 -4.32 4.45 -16.57
C PHE A 21 -5.44 5.29 -15.97
N ARG A 22 -5.12 6.48 -15.45
CA ARG A 22 -6.10 7.40 -14.87
C ARG A 22 -7.22 7.78 -15.84
N LEU A 23 -6.94 7.92 -17.13
CA LEU A 23 -7.98 8.16 -18.14
C LEU A 23 -9.02 7.02 -18.13
N ARG A 24 -8.55 5.77 -18.13
CA ARG A 24 -9.43 4.59 -18.07
C ARG A 24 -10.13 4.45 -16.70
N LEU A 25 -9.45 4.88 -15.62
CA LEU A 25 -10.03 4.88 -14.28
C LEU A 25 -11.27 5.77 -14.20
N VAL A 26 -11.20 6.96 -14.80
CA VAL A 26 -12.33 7.88 -14.82
C VAL A 26 -13.52 7.24 -15.52
N ASP A 27 -13.32 6.66 -16.70
CA ASP A 27 -14.39 5.99 -17.46
C ASP A 27 -14.98 4.80 -16.68
N LEU A 28 -14.11 4.01 -16.01
CA LEU A 28 -14.55 2.87 -15.20
C LEU A 28 -15.41 3.33 -14.02
N VAL A 29 -14.92 4.31 -13.24
CA VAL A 29 -15.64 4.76 -12.04
C VAL A 29 -16.93 5.47 -12.41
N ASP A 30 -16.94 6.34 -13.42
CA ASP A 30 -18.16 6.96 -13.94
C ASP A 30 -19.21 5.88 -14.28
N GLY A 31 -18.81 4.83 -15.02
CA GLY A 31 -19.69 3.72 -15.38
C GLY A 31 -20.18 2.86 -14.21
N VAL A 32 -19.37 2.68 -13.17
CA VAL A 32 -19.76 1.98 -11.94
C VAL A 32 -20.79 2.79 -11.16
N LEU A 33 -20.54 4.09 -10.96
CA LEU A 33 -21.45 4.99 -10.25
C LEU A 33 -22.82 5.07 -10.95
N ASP A 34 -22.83 5.25 -12.26
CA ASP A 34 -24.08 5.33 -13.05
C ASP A 34 -24.92 4.06 -12.92
N ARG A 35 -24.30 2.89 -12.93
CA ARG A 35 -25.01 1.60 -12.77
C ARG A 35 -25.52 1.38 -11.35
N ALA A 36 -24.73 1.75 -10.35
CA ALA A 36 -25.12 1.60 -8.96
C ALA A 36 -26.29 2.52 -8.60
N GLU A 37 -26.34 3.72 -9.17
CA GLU A 37 -27.48 4.64 -9.01
C GLU A 37 -28.73 4.19 -9.79
N ALA A 38 -28.52 3.56 -10.96
CA ALA A 38 -29.63 3.09 -11.79
C ALA A 38 -30.36 1.87 -11.19
N ASP A 39 -29.66 1.00 -10.47
CA ASP A 39 -30.26 -0.20 -9.87
C ASP A 39 -29.63 -0.54 -8.50
N PRO A 40 -30.44 -0.54 -7.42
CA PRO A 40 -29.94 -0.81 -6.06
C PRO A 40 -29.44 -2.26 -5.85
N ARG A 41 -29.67 -3.16 -6.80
CA ARG A 41 -29.13 -4.53 -6.77
C ARG A 41 -27.71 -4.62 -7.29
N PHE A 42 -27.26 -3.61 -8.03
CA PHE A 42 -25.88 -3.56 -8.49
C PHE A 42 -24.96 -3.19 -7.33
N CYS A 43 -23.88 -3.96 -7.19
CA CYS A 43 -22.83 -3.68 -6.21
C CYS A 43 -21.45 -3.87 -6.83
N PHE A 44 -20.44 -3.27 -6.22
CA PHE A 44 -19.07 -3.31 -6.72
C PHE A 44 -18.04 -3.21 -5.58
N THR A 45 -16.94 -3.94 -5.72
CA THR A 45 -15.80 -3.86 -4.80
C THR A 45 -14.63 -3.14 -5.46
N PHE A 46 -14.20 -2.00 -4.89
CA PHE A 46 -13.07 -1.23 -5.37
C PHE A 46 -11.76 -1.77 -4.80
N ASP A 47 -11.23 -2.82 -5.38
CA ASP A 47 -9.88 -3.40 -5.27
C ASP A 47 -9.15 -3.31 -3.91
N GLY A 48 -9.86 -3.17 -2.80
CA GLY A 48 -9.25 -3.05 -1.48
C GLY A 48 -8.41 -1.80 -1.25
N GLN A 49 -8.37 -0.83 -2.17
CA GLN A 49 -7.55 0.36 -2.09
C GLN A 49 -8.31 1.66 -2.36
N THR A 50 -7.97 2.71 -1.62
CA THR A 50 -8.62 4.02 -1.74
C THR A 50 -7.93 4.94 -2.74
N ALA A 51 -6.66 4.71 -3.08
CA ALA A 51 -5.90 5.56 -4.01
C ALA A 51 -6.61 5.72 -5.36
N MET A 52 -7.26 4.65 -5.87
CA MET A 52 -8.01 4.73 -7.12
C MET A 52 -9.17 5.75 -7.05
N LEU A 53 -9.88 5.83 -5.92
CA LEU A 53 -10.93 6.82 -5.74
C LEU A 53 -10.37 8.23 -5.49
N GLU A 54 -9.23 8.35 -4.83
CA GLU A 54 -8.54 9.64 -4.68
C GLU A 54 -8.08 10.18 -6.04
N ASP A 55 -7.44 9.32 -6.85
CA ASP A 55 -6.99 9.66 -8.21
C ASP A 55 -8.16 10.02 -9.14
N TYR A 56 -9.31 9.38 -8.98
CA TYR A 56 -10.55 9.71 -9.69
C TYR A 56 -11.09 11.09 -9.25
N LEU A 57 -11.18 11.33 -7.94
CA LEU A 57 -11.74 12.57 -7.39
C LEU A 57 -10.87 13.81 -7.63
N GLU A 58 -9.58 13.67 -7.94
CA GLU A 58 -8.79 14.79 -8.45
C GLU A 58 -9.31 15.31 -9.81
N ILE A 59 -10.00 14.46 -10.59
CA ILE A 59 -10.58 14.80 -11.89
C ILE A 59 -12.09 15.08 -11.80
N ARG A 60 -12.79 14.38 -10.90
CA ARG A 60 -14.24 14.42 -10.68
C ARG A 60 -14.59 14.74 -9.22
N PRO A 61 -14.16 15.87 -8.67
CA PRO A 61 -14.39 16.19 -7.26
C PRO A 61 -15.89 16.23 -6.89
N GLU A 62 -16.76 16.55 -7.85
CA GLU A 62 -18.21 16.58 -7.72
C GLU A 62 -18.84 15.20 -7.48
N ALA A 63 -18.12 14.12 -7.76
CA ALA A 63 -18.64 12.75 -7.59
C ALA A 63 -18.53 12.22 -6.14
N GLU A 64 -17.82 12.91 -5.25
CA GLU A 64 -17.62 12.42 -3.85
C GLU A 64 -18.95 12.17 -3.12
N PRO A 65 -19.99 13.01 -3.21
CA PRO A 65 -21.30 12.74 -2.61
C PRO A 65 -21.99 11.48 -3.15
N ARG A 66 -21.81 11.18 -4.45
CA ARG A 66 -22.34 9.96 -5.08
C ARG A 66 -21.69 8.70 -4.46
N ILE A 67 -20.36 8.71 -4.36
CA ILE A 67 -19.59 7.61 -3.73
C ILE A 67 -20.08 7.40 -2.30
N LYS A 68 -20.18 8.45 -1.50
CA LYS A 68 -20.67 8.40 -0.12
C LYS A 68 -22.06 7.77 0.00
N ALA A 69 -22.99 8.18 -0.83
CA ALA A 69 -24.33 7.63 -0.84
C ALA A 69 -24.35 6.13 -1.15
N LEU A 70 -23.54 5.69 -2.12
CA LEU A 70 -23.48 4.29 -2.53
C LEU A 70 -22.69 3.40 -1.56
N VAL A 71 -21.70 3.94 -0.86
CA VAL A 71 -21.03 3.26 0.25
C VAL A 71 -21.98 3.08 1.42
N ALA A 72 -22.77 4.11 1.76
CA ALA A 72 -23.76 4.04 2.85
C ALA A 72 -24.86 3.01 2.60
N THR A 73 -25.25 2.75 1.34
CA THR A 73 -26.19 1.68 0.98
C THR A 73 -25.57 0.29 0.95
N GLY A 74 -24.24 0.16 1.08
CA GLY A 74 -23.51 -1.10 0.94
C GLY A 74 -23.34 -1.57 -0.51
N GLN A 75 -23.72 -0.76 -1.51
CA GLN A 75 -23.53 -1.09 -2.92
C GLN A 75 -22.05 -1.03 -3.31
N LEU A 76 -21.26 -0.12 -2.70
CA LEU A 76 -19.83 0.00 -2.94
C LEU A 76 -19.03 -0.42 -1.70
N ALA A 77 -18.03 -1.28 -1.88
CA ALA A 77 -17.05 -1.62 -0.88
C ALA A 77 -15.70 -0.96 -1.22
N VAL A 78 -15.08 -0.25 -0.26
CA VAL A 78 -13.87 0.54 -0.44
C VAL A 78 -12.83 0.29 0.65
N GLY A 79 -11.53 0.37 0.32
CA GLY A 79 -10.43 0.17 1.26
C GLY A 79 -10.25 -1.32 1.64
N PRO A 80 -9.48 -1.64 2.70
CA PRO A 80 -9.00 -0.73 3.75
C PRO A 80 -7.64 -0.09 3.48
N TRP A 81 -6.89 -0.53 2.49
CA TRP A 81 -5.56 0.01 2.18
C TRP A 81 -5.66 1.35 1.43
N ARG A 82 -4.61 2.17 1.54
CA ARG A 82 -4.47 3.28 0.61
C ARG A 82 -4.06 2.77 -0.77
N ILE A 83 -3.03 1.91 -0.81
CA ILE A 83 -2.55 1.23 -2.02
C ILE A 83 -2.19 -0.22 -1.69
N LEU A 84 -2.24 -1.11 -2.68
CA LEU A 84 -1.83 -2.51 -2.54
C LEU A 84 -0.30 -2.58 -2.63
N SER A 85 0.38 -2.57 -1.47
CA SER A 85 1.84 -2.50 -1.36
C SER A 85 2.50 -3.87 -1.45
N ASP A 86 3.69 -3.96 -2.08
CA ASP A 86 4.56 -5.12 -1.86
C ASP A 86 5.08 -5.12 -0.42
N GLU A 87 4.73 -6.17 0.34
CA GLU A 87 4.96 -6.27 1.77
C GLU A 87 6.42 -6.57 2.15
N PHE A 88 7.22 -7.07 1.21
CA PHE A 88 8.62 -7.46 1.43
C PHE A 88 9.62 -6.36 1.06
N LEU A 89 9.19 -5.37 0.29
CA LEU A 89 10.07 -4.33 -0.27
C LEU A 89 9.92 -2.98 0.44
N VAL A 90 9.05 -2.89 1.43
CA VAL A 90 8.81 -1.70 2.25
C VAL A 90 8.96 -2.00 3.73
N SER A 91 9.11 -0.96 4.55
CA SER A 91 9.18 -1.12 6.01
C SER A 91 7.82 -1.41 6.63
N GLY A 92 7.82 -2.00 7.83
CA GLY A 92 6.60 -2.17 8.62
C GLY A 92 5.88 -0.85 8.91
N GLU A 93 6.63 0.24 9.10
CA GLU A 93 6.06 1.59 9.29
C GLU A 93 5.29 2.05 8.05
N THR A 94 5.82 1.80 6.84
CA THR A 94 5.11 2.10 5.59
C THR A 94 3.80 1.34 5.49
N LEU A 95 3.77 0.05 5.87
CA LEU A 95 2.55 -0.77 5.85
C LEU A 95 1.51 -0.26 6.86
N VAL A 96 1.93 0.12 8.07
CA VAL A 96 1.04 0.71 9.09
C VAL A 96 0.40 1.99 8.55
N ARG A 97 1.21 2.92 8.04
CA ARG A 97 0.70 4.20 7.51
C ARG A 97 -0.13 4.04 6.24
N ASN A 98 0.18 3.06 5.42
CA ASN A 98 -0.64 2.71 4.28
C ASN A 98 -2.05 2.26 4.72
N LEU A 99 -2.13 1.41 5.73
CA LEU A 99 -3.40 0.94 6.29
C LEU A 99 -4.18 2.07 6.98
N GLU A 100 -3.51 2.86 7.83
CA GLU A 100 -4.11 4.02 8.51
C GLU A 100 -4.69 5.02 7.51
N ALA A 101 -3.90 5.42 6.50
CA ALA A 101 -4.34 6.36 5.48
C ALA A 101 -5.50 5.82 4.64
N GLY A 102 -5.49 4.52 4.35
CA GLY A 102 -6.57 3.86 3.62
C GLY A 102 -7.87 3.80 4.41
N VAL A 103 -7.80 3.40 5.69
CA VAL A 103 -8.95 3.37 6.60
C VAL A 103 -9.53 4.78 6.79
N ASP A 104 -8.69 5.78 7.13
CA ASP A 104 -9.13 7.17 7.30
C ASP A 104 -9.84 7.69 6.05
N ARG A 105 -9.31 7.38 4.87
CA ARG A 105 -9.95 7.81 3.61
C ARG A 105 -11.26 7.07 3.33
N ALA A 106 -11.31 5.77 3.55
CA ALA A 106 -12.52 4.98 3.35
C ALA A 106 -13.64 5.39 4.33
N GLU A 107 -13.30 5.71 5.58
CA GLU A 107 -14.25 6.22 6.58
C GLU A 107 -14.85 7.57 6.17
N ARG A 108 -14.11 8.42 5.48
CA ARG A 108 -14.64 9.67 4.90
C ARG A 108 -15.66 9.44 3.78
N PHE A 109 -15.62 8.28 3.12
CA PHE A 109 -16.67 7.85 2.20
C PHE A 109 -17.87 7.22 2.91
N GLY A 110 -17.72 6.78 4.16
CA GLY A 110 -18.77 6.20 4.99
C GLY A 110 -18.25 5.10 5.89
N GLN A 111 -17.59 4.09 5.33
CA GLN A 111 -16.95 3.01 6.08
C GLN A 111 -15.88 2.31 5.25
N ALA A 112 -14.85 1.81 5.93
CA ALA A 112 -13.88 0.91 5.32
C ALA A 112 -14.46 -0.52 5.21
N MET A 113 -14.13 -1.22 4.12
CA MET A 113 -14.36 -2.65 4.01
C MET A 113 -13.55 -3.37 5.10
N ALA A 114 -14.21 -4.09 6.03
CA ALA A 114 -13.57 -4.73 7.18
C ALA A 114 -12.86 -6.06 6.82
N VAL A 115 -12.23 -6.11 5.67
CA VAL A 115 -11.48 -7.27 5.15
C VAL A 115 -10.13 -6.79 4.62
N GLY A 116 -9.04 -7.31 5.13
CA GLY A 116 -7.70 -7.10 4.59
C GLY A 116 -7.57 -7.77 3.21
N TYR A 117 -8.06 -7.12 2.17
CA TYR A 117 -8.07 -7.63 0.81
C TYR A 117 -6.71 -7.38 0.14
N LEU A 118 -6.04 -8.45 -0.24
CA LEU A 118 -4.69 -8.50 -0.79
C LEU A 118 -4.71 -9.45 -2.01
N PRO A 119 -5.20 -8.97 -3.17
CA PRO A 119 -5.49 -9.83 -4.33
C PRO A 119 -4.25 -10.27 -5.09
N ASP A 120 -3.24 -9.41 -5.26
CA ASP A 120 -2.15 -9.66 -6.22
C ASP A 120 -0.73 -9.46 -5.66
N GLU A 121 -0.57 -9.13 -4.38
CA GLU A 121 0.75 -9.02 -3.76
C GLU A 121 1.55 -10.31 -3.92
N PHE A 122 2.87 -10.20 -4.15
CA PHE A 122 3.74 -11.32 -4.54
C PHE A 122 4.18 -12.19 -3.36
N GLY A 123 3.22 -12.52 -2.52
CA GLY A 123 3.34 -13.17 -1.23
C GLY A 123 3.10 -12.21 -0.08
N HIS A 124 2.98 -12.73 1.15
CA HIS A 124 2.56 -11.95 2.30
C HIS A 124 3.48 -12.14 3.49
N ALA A 125 3.80 -11.03 4.16
CA ALA A 125 4.64 -11.01 5.35
C ALA A 125 3.93 -11.65 6.55
N ALA A 126 4.70 -12.35 7.40
CA ALA A 126 4.18 -13.07 8.56
C ALA A 126 3.40 -12.17 9.55
N GLN A 127 3.66 -10.86 9.55
CA GLN A 127 3.04 -9.92 10.48
C GLN A 127 1.73 -9.28 9.97
N VAL A 128 1.28 -9.57 8.77
CA VAL A 128 0.03 -9.01 8.22
C VAL A 128 -1.18 -9.30 9.11
N PRO A 129 -1.39 -10.52 9.65
CA PRO A 129 -2.47 -10.75 10.60
C PRO A 129 -2.42 -9.86 11.85
N GLN A 130 -1.23 -9.57 12.38
CA GLN A 130 -1.04 -8.64 13.49
C GLN A 130 -1.46 -7.22 13.11
N LEU A 131 -1.02 -6.71 11.95
CA LEU A 131 -1.40 -5.37 11.46
C LEU A 131 -2.92 -5.25 11.33
N LEU A 132 -3.56 -6.24 10.71
CA LEU A 132 -5.01 -6.25 10.55
C LEU A 132 -5.74 -6.27 11.90
N ARG A 133 -5.28 -7.09 12.85
CA ARG A 133 -5.85 -7.14 14.21
C ARG A 133 -5.69 -5.84 14.97
N LEU A 134 -4.55 -5.17 14.85
CA LEU A 134 -4.31 -3.85 15.47
C LEU A 134 -5.24 -2.78 14.88
N ALA A 135 -5.58 -2.87 13.59
CA ALA A 135 -6.57 -2.02 12.93
C ALA A 135 -8.04 -2.44 13.19
N GLY A 136 -8.27 -3.48 14.01
CA GLY A 136 -9.62 -3.95 14.34
C GLY A 136 -10.23 -4.95 13.34
N PHE A 137 -9.50 -5.37 12.31
CA PHE A 137 -9.97 -6.33 11.33
C PHE A 137 -9.77 -7.78 11.79
N GLY A 138 -10.80 -8.60 11.59
CA GLY A 138 -10.76 -10.04 11.89
C GLY A 138 -10.61 -10.93 10.68
N HIS A 139 -10.62 -10.35 9.48
CA HIS A 139 -10.69 -11.08 8.22
C HIS A 139 -9.65 -10.58 7.21
N ALA A 140 -9.16 -11.52 6.39
CA ALA A 140 -8.34 -11.23 5.21
C ALA A 140 -8.87 -12.00 4.00
N ALA A 141 -8.51 -11.56 2.79
CA ALA A 141 -8.69 -12.31 1.56
C ALA A 141 -7.41 -12.21 0.73
N VAL A 142 -6.83 -13.36 0.35
CA VAL A 142 -5.52 -13.45 -0.28
C VAL A 142 -5.53 -14.45 -1.45
N TRP A 143 -4.65 -14.26 -2.41
CA TRP A 143 -4.50 -15.19 -3.52
C TRP A 143 -3.11 -15.85 -3.54
N ARG A 144 -2.07 -15.06 -3.84
CA ARG A 144 -0.71 -15.57 -4.00
C ARG A 144 -0.12 -16.02 -2.67
N GLY A 145 0.86 -16.88 -2.74
CA GLY A 145 1.60 -17.32 -1.57
C GLY A 145 0.95 -18.44 -0.74
N VAL A 146 -0.32 -18.77 -0.97
CA VAL A 146 -1.03 -19.81 -0.20
C VAL A 146 -0.40 -21.20 -0.45
N PRO A 147 0.03 -21.91 0.60
CA PRO A 147 0.71 -23.19 0.46
C PRO A 147 -0.24 -24.34 0.09
N ALA A 148 0.31 -25.39 -0.50
CA ALA A 148 -0.45 -26.59 -0.88
C ALA A 148 -1.15 -27.28 0.29
N ALA A 149 -0.67 -27.10 1.52
CA ALA A 149 -1.31 -27.63 2.73
C ALA A 149 -2.66 -27.02 3.03
N ILE A 150 -2.97 -25.84 2.48
CA ILE A 150 -4.30 -25.20 2.56
C ILE A 150 -5.11 -25.75 1.41
N ASP A 151 -6.02 -26.67 1.68
CA ASP A 151 -6.86 -27.39 0.73
C ASP A 151 -8.34 -26.93 0.72
N ARG A 152 -8.66 -25.92 1.55
CA ARG A 152 -9.99 -25.28 1.64
C ARG A 152 -9.89 -23.81 1.25
N HIS A 153 -11.01 -23.19 0.88
CA HIS A 153 -11.08 -21.76 0.58
C HIS A 153 -10.90 -20.90 1.83
N ARG A 154 -11.06 -21.44 3.03
CA ARG A 154 -10.91 -20.73 4.30
C ARG A 154 -9.86 -21.37 5.17
N PHE A 155 -9.08 -20.53 5.87
CA PHE A 155 -8.11 -20.97 6.87
C PHE A 155 -7.87 -19.89 7.93
N THR A 156 -7.28 -20.26 9.05
CA THR A 156 -6.80 -19.32 10.06
C THR A 156 -5.34 -18.99 9.79
N TRP A 157 -5.05 -17.73 9.54
CA TRP A 157 -3.70 -17.22 9.35
C TRP A 157 -3.22 -16.49 10.60
N SER A 158 -2.04 -16.88 11.13
CA SER A 158 -1.50 -16.38 12.41
C SER A 158 -0.14 -15.72 12.21
N ALA A 159 0.04 -14.58 12.88
CA ALA A 159 1.30 -13.87 13.00
C ALA A 159 2.19 -14.48 14.12
N PRO A 160 3.49 -14.11 14.17
CA PRO A 160 4.42 -14.61 15.20
C PRO A 160 4.04 -14.26 16.64
N ASP A 161 3.30 -13.15 16.85
CA ASP A 161 2.82 -12.73 18.18
C ASP A 161 1.56 -13.49 18.66
N GLY A 162 1.03 -14.41 17.83
CA GLY A 162 -0.18 -15.16 18.09
C GLY A 162 -1.48 -14.50 17.61
N SER A 163 -1.43 -13.25 17.13
CA SER A 163 -2.57 -12.61 16.46
C SER A 163 -3.00 -13.43 15.25
N SER A 164 -4.31 -13.58 15.05
CA SER A 164 -4.84 -14.37 13.94
C SER A 164 -6.04 -13.72 13.28
N VAL A 165 -6.19 -13.96 11.99
CA VAL A 165 -7.34 -13.56 11.18
C VAL A 165 -7.91 -14.77 10.44
N ARG A 166 -9.23 -14.78 10.24
CA ARG A 166 -9.87 -15.70 9.31
C ARG A 166 -9.58 -15.24 7.89
N THR A 167 -9.01 -16.11 7.09
CA THR A 167 -8.54 -15.76 5.75
C THR A 167 -9.30 -16.52 4.69
N GLU A 168 -9.83 -15.80 3.72
CA GLU A 168 -10.39 -16.34 2.50
C GLU A 168 -9.25 -16.52 1.47
N TYR A 169 -9.05 -17.74 1.00
CA TYR A 169 -8.19 -18.01 -0.15
C TYR A 169 -8.99 -17.82 -1.43
N LEU A 170 -8.61 -16.89 -2.26
CA LEU A 170 -9.19 -16.62 -3.57
C LEU A 170 -8.81 -17.75 -4.53
N VAL A 171 -9.55 -18.86 -4.48
CA VAL A 171 -9.26 -20.05 -5.28
C VAL A 171 -9.33 -19.74 -6.76
N GLY A 172 -8.21 -19.94 -7.46
CA GLY A 172 -8.07 -19.60 -8.87
C GLY A 172 -7.83 -18.12 -9.16
N GLY A 173 -7.61 -17.32 -8.12
CA GLY A 173 -7.25 -15.89 -8.19
C GLY A 173 -8.42 -14.92 -8.13
N TYR A 174 -8.10 -13.64 -8.03
CA TYR A 174 -9.09 -12.56 -8.04
C TYR A 174 -9.84 -12.44 -9.37
N GLY A 175 -9.41 -13.12 -10.43
CA GLY A 175 -10.08 -13.19 -11.73
C GLY A 175 -10.73 -14.54 -12.03
N ASN A 176 -11.04 -15.36 -11.01
CA ASN A 176 -11.50 -16.74 -11.22
C ASN A 176 -12.81 -16.85 -12.03
N ALA A 177 -13.63 -15.79 -12.06
CA ALA A 177 -14.86 -15.67 -12.85
C ALA A 177 -14.77 -14.60 -13.96
N ALA A 178 -13.61 -14.01 -14.24
CA ALA A 178 -13.46 -12.93 -15.23
C ALA A 178 -13.97 -13.33 -16.61
N GLY A 179 -13.75 -14.58 -17.03
CA GLY A 179 -14.21 -15.12 -18.31
C GLY A 179 -15.68 -15.55 -18.34
N LEU A 180 -16.44 -15.46 -17.25
CA LEU A 180 -17.79 -16.03 -17.15
C LEU A 180 -18.72 -15.53 -18.26
N PHE A 181 -18.70 -14.24 -18.55
CA PHE A 181 -19.58 -13.59 -19.53
C PHE A 181 -19.01 -13.57 -20.97
N THR A 182 -17.86 -14.17 -21.20
CA THR A 182 -17.27 -14.30 -22.56
C THR A 182 -17.77 -15.54 -23.29
N TYR A 183 -18.42 -16.47 -22.57
CA TYR A 183 -18.96 -17.69 -23.17
C TYR A 183 -20.33 -17.44 -23.78
N PRO A 184 -20.65 -18.11 -24.90
CA PRO A 184 -21.96 -18.01 -25.53
C PRO A 184 -23.11 -18.45 -24.62
N ASP A 185 -22.87 -19.45 -23.76
CA ASP A 185 -23.81 -19.89 -22.74
C ASP A 185 -23.20 -19.71 -21.34
N VAL A 186 -23.61 -18.62 -20.69
CA VAL A 186 -23.12 -18.22 -19.37
C VAL A 186 -23.53 -19.23 -18.30
N ALA A 187 -24.70 -19.90 -18.45
CA ALA A 187 -25.15 -20.90 -17.49
C ALA A 187 -24.24 -22.15 -17.48
N VAL A 188 -23.81 -22.57 -18.66
CA VAL A 188 -22.81 -23.65 -18.80
C VAL A 188 -21.45 -23.23 -18.23
N ALA A 189 -21.03 -22.00 -18.50
CA ALA A 189 -19.77 -21.46 -17.95
C ALA A 189 -19.79 -21.40 -16.42
N GLY A 190 -20.90 -20.97 -15.81
CA GLY A 190 -21.08 -20.94 -14.36
C GLY A 190 -21.04 -22.33 -13.74
N ARG A 191 -21.63 -23.35 -14.39
CA ARG A 191 -21.56 -24.75 -13.93
C ARG A 191 -20.13 -25.27 -13.94
N ARG A 192 -19.37 -25.03 -15.02
CA ARG A 192 -17.95 -25.41 -15.10
C ARG A 192 -17.09 -24.70 -14.05
N LEU A 193 -17.42 -23.46 -13.74
CA LEU A 193 -16.75 -22.72 -12.65
C LEU A 193 -17.02 -23.39 -11.30
N LEU A 194 -18.27 -23.73 -11.01
CA LEU A 194 -18.64 -24.47 -9.80
C LEU A 194 -17.90 -25.79 -9.69
N GLU A 195 -17.98 -26.65 -10.71
CA GLU A 195 -17.31 -27.96 -10.74
C GLU A 195 -15.80 -27.84 -10.47
N ARG A 196 -15.16 -26.78 -10.97
CA ARG A 196 -13.73 -26.50 -10.76
C ARG A 196 -13.41 -26.09 -9.34
N LEU A 197 -14.28 -25.30 -8.69
CA LEU A 197 -14.02 -24.67 -7.38
C LEU A 197 -14.60 -25.49 -6.21
N GLU A 198 -15.66 -26.26 -6.45
CA GLU A 198 -16.36 -27.08 -5.42
C GLU A 198 -15.42 -27.89 -4.51
N PRO A 199 -14.30 -28.49 -4.98
CA PRO A 199 -13.39 -29.22 -4.09
C PRO A 199 -12.82 -28.39 -2.93
N TYR A 200 -12.75 -27.08 -3.06
CA TYR A 200 -12.27 -26.16 -2.00
C TYR A 200 -13.39 -25.64 -1.12
N PHE A 201 -14.61 -25.57 -1.66
CA PHE A 201 -15.75 -24.92 -0.98
C PHE A 201 -16.68 -25.93 -0.29
N GLY A 202 -16.71 -27.19 -0.75
CA GLY A 202 -17.67 -28.19 -0.25
C GLY A 202 -19.12 -27.73 -0.40
N SER A 203 -19.84 -27.61 0.70
CA SER A 203 -21.23 -27.12 0.72
C SER A 203 -21.35 -25.58 0.77
N ASP A 204 -20.27 -24.88 0.97
CA ASP A 204 -20.28 -23.42 1.11
C ASP A 204 -20.57 -22.72 -0.23
N PRO A 205 -21.10 -21.50 -0.20
CA PRO A 205 -21.24 -20.70 -1.41
C PRO A 205 -19.87 -20.45 -2.05
N VAL A 206 -19.77 -20.68 -3.35
CA VAL A 206 -18.53 -20.51 -4.10
C VAL A 206 -18.31 -19.04 -4.43
N LEU A 207 -17.19 -18.49 -3.99
CA LEU A 207 -16.79 -17.11 -4.32
C LEU A 207 -16.34 -17.03 -5.77
N ALA A 208 -17.08 -16.26 -6.56
CA ALA A 208 -16.82 -15.98 -7.96
C ALA A 208 -16.41 -14.51 -8.14
N MET A 209 -15.11 -14.25 -8.22
CA MET A 209 -14.55 -12.92 -8.41
C MET A 209 -14.66 -12.53 -9.90
N TYR A 210 -15.64 -11.66 -10.21
CA TYR A 210 -15.93 -11.20 -11.55
C TYR A 210 -15.29 -9.84 -11.83
N GLY A 211 -14.12 -9.89 -12.33
CA GLY A 211 -13.25 -8.77 -12.67
C GLY A 211 -11.83 -9.27 -12.86
N THR A 212 -10.98 -8.44 -13.41
CA THR A 212 -9.54 -8.64 -13.55
C THR A 212 -8.91 -7.27 -13.74
N ASP A 213 -7.64 -7.21 -14.15
CA ASP A 213 -6.89 -5.96 -14.32
C ASP A 213 -7.64 -4.99 -15.21
N HIS A 214 -7.92 -3.81 -14.66
CA HIS A 214 -8.55 -2.67 -15.33
C HIS A 214 -9.90 -2.99 -16.04
N SER A 215 -10.59 -4.04 -15.61
CA SER A 215 -11.84 -4.46 -16.23
C SER A 215 -13.06 -3.73 -15.69
N SER A 216 -14.02 -3.46 -16.56
CA SER A 216 -15.35 -2.96 -16.21
C SER A 216 -16.38 -4.08 -16.27
N PRO A 217 -17.42 -4.09 -15.40
CA PRO A 217 -18.52 -5.03 -15.50
C PRO A 217 -19.25 -4.89 -16.82
N VAL A 218 -19.74 -6.02 -17.38
CA VAL A 218 -20.60 -5.95 -18.59
C VAL A 218 -21.88 -5.16 -18.32
N PRO A 219 -22.40 -4.40 -19.29
CA PRO A 219 -23.61 -3.62 -19.10
C PRO A 219 -24.83 -4.43 -18.66
N ALA A 220 -25.02 -5.61 -19.23
CA ALA A 220 -26.17 -6.50 -18.97
C ALA A 220 -25.94 -7.46 -17.78
N LEU A 221 -25.11 -7.12 -16.78
CA LEU A 221 -24.76 -8.02 -15.69
C LEU A 221 -25.99 -8.52 -14.91
N LEU A 222 -26.90 -7.63 -14.55
CA LEU A 222 -28.08 -7.96 -13.75
C LEU A 222 -29.04 -8.85 -14.53
N GLU A 223 -29.31 -8.52 -15.78
CA GLU A 223 -30.19 -9.28 -16.68
C GLU A 223 -29.67 -10.71 -16.90
N VAL A 224 -28.37 -10.86 -17.05
CA VAL A 224 -27.73 -12.17 -17.21
C VAL A 224 -27.82 -12.99 -15.94
N VAL A 225 -27.61 -12.37 -14.76
CA VAL A 225 -27.77 -13.06 -13.47
C VAL A 225 -29.22 -13.51 -13.27
N GLU A 226 -30.20 -12.66 -13.60
CA GLU A 226 -31.62 -13.02 -13.57
C GLU A 226 -31.95 -14.17 -14.50
N GLU A 227 -31.41 -14.16 -15.72
CA GLU A 227 -31.62 -15.25 -16.69
C GLU A 227 -31.06 -16.57 -16.19
N ILE A 228 -29.84 -16.60 -15.63
CA ILE A 228 -29.25 -17.80 -15.02
C ILE A 228 -30.17 -18.33 -13.92
N ASN A 229 -30.62 -17.45 -13.03
CA ASN A 229 -31.47 -17.84 -11.91
C ASN A 229 -32.86 -18.33 -12.33
N ARG A 230 -33.39 -17.83 -13.46
CA ARG A 230 -34.68 -18.26 -14.02
C ARG A 230 -34.59 -19.64 -14.68
N ARG A 231 -33.47 -20.00 -15.29
CA ARG A 231 -33.27 -21.30 -15.93
C ARG A 231 -33.25 -22.46 -14.93
N GLN A 232 -32.91 -22.20 -13.67
CA GLN A 232 -32.85 -23.23 -12.59
C GLN A 232 -31.93 -24.42 -12.93
N ASP A 233 -30.79 -24.15 -13.59
CA ASP A 233 -29.84 -25.15 -14.08
C ASP A 233 -29.02 -25.87 -12.98
N GLY A 234 -29.60 -26.05 -11.79
CA GLY A 234 -28.97 -26.74 -10.66
C GLY A 234 -28.11 -25.86 -9.78
N TYR A 235 -27.98 -24.57 -10.07
CA TYR A 235 -27.32 -23.59 -9.20
C TYR A 235 -28.00 -22.22 -9.29
N ARG A 236 -27.64 -21.34 -8.35
CA ARG A 236 -28.10 -19.95 -8.31
C ARG A 236 -26.89 -19.02 -8.19
N VAL A 237 -27.06 -17.80 -8.69
CA VAL A 237 -26.08 -16.71 -8.58
C VAL A 237 -26.66 -15.63 -7.66
N ARG A 238 -25.92 -15.28 -6.61
CA ARG A 238 -26.17 -14.11 -5.76
C ARG A 238 -25.12 -13.06 -6.07
N LEU A 239 -25.51 -11.84 -6.40
CA LEU A 239 -24.62 -10.71 -6.54
C LEU A 239 -24.33 -10.11 -5.17
N GLY A 240 -23.07 -9.74 -4.92
CA GLY A 240 -22.68 -9.13 -3.63
C GLY A 240 -21.29 -8.49 -3.72
N THR A 241 -20.90 -7.78 -2.66
CA THR A 241 -19.54 -7.32 -2.47
C THR A 241 -18.66 -8.39 -1.83
N LEU A 242 -17.34 -8.26 -1.90
CA LEU A 242 -16.42 -9.16 -1.19
C LEU A 242 -16.65 -9.12 0.32
N ALA A 243 -16.85 -7.92 0.88
CA ALA A 243 -17.19 -7.78 2.30
C ALA A 243 -18.48 -8.53 2.66
N GLY A 244 -19.53 -8.38 1.85
CA GLY A 244 -20.79 -9.09 2.05
C GLY A 244 -20.63 -10.61 2.02
N TYR A 245 -19.72 -11.14 1.21
CA TYR A 245 -19.39 -12.55 1.21
C TYR A 245 -18.62 -12.99 2.45
N VAL A 246 -17.51 -12.31 2.76
CA VAL A 246 -16.57 -12.72 3.81
C VAL A 246 -17.17 -12.56 5.21
N LEU A 247 -18.01 -11.52 5.42
CA LEU A 247 -18.56 -11.17 6.72
C LEU A 247 -19.94 -11.83 7.01
N ASP A 248 -20.71 -12.18 5.98
CA ASP A 248 -22.04 -12.82 6.12
C ASP A 248 -21.96 -14.30 6.52
N GLU A 249 -20.77 -14.91 6.48
CA GLU A 249 -20.58 -16.32 6.77
C GLU A 249 -20.68 -16.65 8.27
N PRO A 250 -21.31 -17.78 8.64
CA PRO A 250 -21.47 -18.14 10.04
C PRO A 250 -20.12 -18.28 10.76
N SER A 251 -20.03 -17.73 11.95
CA SER A 251 -18.84 -17.78 12.83
C SER A 251 -18.54 -19.18 13.38
N GLY A 252 -19.17 -20.24 12.87
CA GLY A 252 -19.27 -21.54 13.53
C GLY A 252 -18.09 -22.49 13.38
N ASP A 253 -17.21 -22.32 12.41
CA ASP A 253 -16.19 -23.34 12.05
C ASP A 253 -14.78 -23.03 12.55
N GLY A 254 -14.62 -22.17 13.56
CA GLY A 254 -13.32 -21.67 14.00
C GLY A 254 -12.31 -22.76 14.42
N ASP A 255 -12.78 -23.91 14.92
CA ASP A 255 -11.90 -24.98 15.41
C ASP A 255 -11.48 -25.99 14.33
N ASP A 256 -12.20 -26.09 13.21
CA ASP A 256 -11.95 -27.07 12.13
C ASP A 256 -11.30 -26.48 10.87
N LEU A 257 -10.94 -25.20 10.89
CA LEU A 257 -10.24 -24.58 9.76
C LEU A 257 -8.76 -24.98 9.71
N PRO A 258 -8.21 -25.21 8.51
CA PRO A 258 -6.75 -25.33 8.35
C PRO A 258 -6.06 -24.13 8.97
N ARG A 259 -4.87 -24.33 9.55
CA ARG A 259 -4.11 -23.30 10.23
C ARG A 259 -2.76 -23.08 9.55
N TRP A 260 -2.38 -21.84 9.39
CA TRP A 260 -1.08 -21.44 8.89
C TRP A 260 -0.48 -20.33 9.76
N GLN A 261 0.78 -20.47 10.11
CA GLN A 261 1.52 -19.43 10.84
C GLN A 261 2.75 -19.01 10.05
N GLY A 262 2.96 -17.71 9.94
CA GLY A 262 4.11 -17.15 9.24
C GLY A 262 3.78 -16.61 7.84
N GLU A 263 4.81 -16.49 7.01
CA GLU A 263 4.68 -15.93 5.66
C GLU A 263 3.82 -16.80 4.74
N LEU A 264 3.05 -16.15 3.87
CA LEU A 264 2.44 -16.82 2.72
C LEU A 264 3.32 -16.58 1.50
N ARG A 265 4.19 -17.55 1.19
CA ARG A 265 5.23 -17.37 0.18
C ARG A 265 5.47 -18.62 -0.68
N SER A 266 4.45 -19.43 -0.81
CA SER A 266 4.49 -20.65 -1.63
C SER A 266 4.06 -20.35 -3.08
N SER A 267 4.80 -20.85 -4.04
CA SER A 267 4.41 -20.83 -5.46
C SER A 267 3.53 -22.03 -5.88
N ALA A 268 3.06 -22.82 -4.92
CA ALA A 268 2.30 -24.06 -5.22
C ALA A 268 0.94 -23.78 -5.89
N ARG A 269 0.31 -22.63 -5.61
CA ARG A 269 -1.03 -22.28 -6.11
C ARG A 269 -1.00 -21.18 -7.17
N ALA A 270 -0.04 -20.27 -7.06
CA ALA A 270 0.13 -19.14 -7.97
C ALA A 270 1.60 -18.71 -8.01
N ASN A 271 2.02 -18.11 -9.11
CA ASN A 271 3.35 -17.53 -9.22
C ASN A 271 3.48 -16.34 -8.26
N ILE A 272 4.54 -16.30 -7.45
CA ILE A 272 4.87 -15.24 -6.49
C ILE A 272 5.98 -14.29 -6.96
N LEU A 273 6.36 -14.36 -8.23
CA LEU A 273 7.26 -13.43 -8.92
C LEU A 273 8.54 -13.08 -8.13
N MET A 274 9.21 -14.06 -7.55
CA MET A 274 10.39 -13.88 -6.67
C MET A 274 11.49 -12.99 -7.23
N GLY A 275 11.62 -12.90 -8.57
CA GLY A 275 12.63 -12.08 -9.25
C GLY A 275 12.50 -10.57 -9.02
N VAL A 276 11.33 -10.09 -8.59
CA VAL A 276 11.08 -8.65 -8.33
C VAL A 276 11.95 -8.10 -7.19
N ILE A 277 12.40 -8.95 -6.27
CA ILE A 277 13.28 -8.55 -5.16
C ILE A 277 14.61 -8.00 -5.71
N SER A 278 15.14 -8.59 -6.76
CA SER A 278 16.41 -8.21 -7.38
C SER A 278 16.28 -7.30 -8.61
N ALA A 279 15.05 -7.08 -9.08
CA ALA A 279 14.83 -6.16 -10.20
C ALA A 279 14.98 -4.71 -9.74
N ARG A 280 15.64 -3.85 -10.57
CA ARG A 280 15.76 -2.40 -10.34
C ARG A 280 16.11 -2.04 -8.88
N VAL A 281 17.17 -2.64 -8.34
CA VAL A 281 17.62 -2.48 -6.94
C VAL A 281 17.72 -1.03 -6.51
N GLY A 282 18.05 -0.11 -7.45
CA GLY A 282 18.09 1.33 -7.20
C GLY A 282 16.78 1.89 -6.61
N LEU A 283 15.60 1.37 -7.01
CA LEU A 283 14.31 1.78 -6.45
C LEU A 283 14.18 1.35 -4.98
N LYS A 284 14.60 0.12 -4.64
CA LYS A 284 14.58 -0.40 -3.27
C LYS A 284 15.49 0.42 -2.36
N VAL A 285 16.69 0.77 -2.85
CA VAL A 285 17.64 1.64 -2.12
C VAL A 285 17.04 3.04 -1.91
N ALA A 286 16.40 3.63 -2.93
CA ALA A 286 15.75 4.93 -2.83
C ALA A 286 14.57 4.89 -1.83
N CYS A 287 13.76 3.83 -1.86
CA CYS A 287 12.66 3.61 -0.91
C CYS A 287 13.17 3.53 0.53
N ALA A 288 14.11 2.65 0.80
CA ALA A 288 14.70 2.48 2.14
C ALA A 288 15.38 3.77 2.65
N ARG A 289 15.93 4.59 1.75
CA ARG A 289 16.48 5.91 2.10
C ARG A 289 15.35 6.88 2.50
N ALA A 290 14.28 6.96 1.72
CA ALA A 290 13.15 7.85 2.00
C ALA A 290 12.47 7.48 3.32
N GLU A 291 12.21 6.18 3.54
CA GLU A 291 11.68 5.65 4.81
C GLU A 291 12.53 6.06 6.02
N ARG A 292 13.84 5.86 5.92
CA ARG A 292 14.77 6.21 6.99
C ARG A 292 14.76 7.71 7.27
N LEU A 293 14.77 8.56 6.24
CA LEU A 293 14.78 10.00 6.38
C LEU A 293 13.49 10.53 7.03
N LEU A 294 12.34 9.99 6.67
CA LEU A 294 11.06 10.36 7.28
C LEU A 294 10.93 9.81 8.70
N ALA A 295 10.97 8.48 8.86
CA ALA A 295 10.63 7.80 10.10
C ALA A 295 11.70 7.91 11.19
N ARG A 296 12.99 7.96 10.81
CA ARG A 296 14.10 7.87 11.77
C ARG A 296 14.85 9.18 11.98
N TYR A 297 14.63 10.18 11.14
CA TYR A 297 15.27 11.49 11.27
C TYR A 297 14.24 12.61 11.33
N ALA A 298 13.45 12.86 10.30
CA ALA A 298 12.56 14.02 10.26
C ALA A 298 11.57 14.04 11.43
N GLU A 299 10.78 13.01 11.59
CA GLU A 299 9.75 12.94 12.64
C GLU A 299 10.35 12.97 14.05
N PRO A 300 11.32 12.10 14.41
CA PRO A 300 11.86 12.11 15.77
C PRO A 300 12.61 13.40 16.10
N LEU A 301 13.41 13.95 15.19
CA LEU A 301 14.11 15.22 15.41
C LEU A 301 13.13 16.38 15.58
N GLN A 302 12.08 16.42 14.74
CA GLN A 302 11.05 17.44 14.84
C GLN A 302 10.27 17.35 16.16
N ALA A 303 9.92 16.14 16.61
CA ALA A 303 9.22 15.91 17.87
C ALA A 303 10.06 16.27 19.10
N LEU A 304 11.38 15.99 19.05
CA LEU A 304 12.28 16.21 20.20
C LEU A 304 12.84 17.63 20.27
N HIS A 305 13.10 18.27 19.15
CA HIS A 305 13.90 19.48 19.08
C HIS A 305 13.29 20.61 18.23
N GLY A 306 12.27 20.31 17.39
CA GLY A 306 11.65 21.30 16.53
C GLY A 306 10.80 22.32 17.28
N THR A 307 10.62 23.49 16.69
CA THR A 307 9.79 24.58 17.24
C THR A 307 8.31 24.45 16.89
N GLY A 308 7.93 23.48 16.09
CA GLY A 308 6.55 23.19 15.68
C GLY A 308 6.47 21.87 14.89
N TRP A 309 5.25 21.38 14.65
CA TRP A 309 5.03 20.15 13.88
C TRP A 309 4.74 20.44 12.41
N PRO A 310 5.58 20.01 11.46
CA PRO A 310 5.41 20.27 10.03
C PRO A 310 4.48 19.24 9.36
N GLY A 311 3.28 19.01 9.94
CA GLY A 311 2.33 17.98 9.51
C GLY A 311 2.11 17.89 8.00
N PRO A 312 1.76 18.99 7.30
CA PRO A 312 1.51 18.93 5.85
C PRO A 312 2.71 18.46 5.01
N PHE A 313 3.94 18.78 5.42
CA PHE A 313 5.14 18.30 4.73
C PHE A 313 5.40 16.81 4.98
N LEU A 314 5.19 16.36 6.23
CA LEU A 314 5.31 14.94 6.58
C LEU A 314 4.25 14.11 5.86
N GLU A 315 3.00 14.57 5.85
CA GLU A 315 1.91 13.93 5.10
C GLU A 315 2.23 13.82 3.61
N LEU A 316 2.77 14.89 3.00
CA LEU A 316 3.20 14.86 1.60
C LEU A 316 4.32 13.84 1.38
N GLY A 317 5.34 13.82 2.24
CA GLY A 317 6.46 12.88 2.17
C GLY A 317 5.99 11.43 2.25
N TRP A 318 5.16 11.12 3.25
CA TRP A 318 4.58 9.78 3.42
C TRP A 318 3.66 9.40 2.26
N ARG A 319 2.85 10.33 1.76
CA ARG A 319 2.01 10.08 0.60
C ARG A 319 2.83 9.68 -0.61
N ARG A 320 3.92 10.42 -0.94
CA ARG A 320 4.82 10.07 -2.05
C ARG A 320 5.46 8.70 -1.88
N LEU A 321 5.83 8.35 -0.67
CA LEU A 321 6.42 7.06 -0.36
C LEU A 321 5.38 5.93 -0.49
N VAL A 322 4.20 6.07 0.10
CA VAL A 322 3.12 5.07 0.04
C VAL A 322 2.65 4.89 -1.41
N GLU A 323 2.46 5.95 -2.20
CA GLU A 323 2.12 5.87 -3.62
C GLU A 323 3.19 5.12 -4.46
N SER A 324 4.44 5.09 -3.97
CA SER A 324 5.55 4.38 -4.62
C SER A 324 5.70 2.93 -4.15
N SER A 325 4.97 2.52 -3.11
CA SER A 325 5.04 1.19 -2.52
C SER A 325 4.14 0.16 -3.21
N GLY A 326 3.28 0.58 -4.14
CA GLY A 326 2.42 -0.32 -4.91
C GLY A 326 3.22 -1.51 -5.49
N HIS A 327 2.59 -2.69 -5.52
CA HIS A 327 3.29 -3.93 -5.86
C HIS A 327 3.94 -3.88 -7.26
N ASP A 328 3.38 -3.16 -8.24
CA ASP A 328 4.03 -2.94 -9.54
C ASP A 328 5.03 -1.78 -9.57
N SER A 329 4.88 -0.82 -8.65
CA SER A 329 5.76 0.35 -8.57
C SER A 329 7.11 -0.01 -7.94
N ILE A 330 7.13 -0.43 -6.67
CA ILE A 330 8.38 -0.71 -5.93
C ILE A 330 9.09 -1.97 -6.43
N THR A 331 8.37 -2.95 -6.93
CA THR A 331 8.96 -4.15 -7.51
C THR A 331 9.74 -3.85 -8.79
N GLY A 332 9.35 -2.79 -9.50
CA GLY A 332 9.98 -2.40 -10.76
C GLY A 332 9.71 -3.37 -11.91
N CYS A 333 8.61 -4.14 -11.84
CA CYS A 333 8.18 -5.04 -12.91
C CYS A 333 7.50 -4.30 -14.07
N GLY A 334 7.12 -3.03 -13.85
CA GLY A 334 6.48 -2.18 -14.84
C GLY A 334 7.40 -1.62 -15.92
N ALA A 335 6.83 -0.81 -16.83
CA ALA A 335 7.56 -0.13 -17.90
C ALA A 335 8.63 0.84 -17.35
N ASP A 336 9.65 1.16 -18.16
CA ASP A 336 10.74 2.07 -17.76
C ASP A 336 10.23 3.43 -17.31
N ALA A 337 9.27 4.02 -18.04
CA ALA A 337 8.66 5.29 -17.66
C ALA A 337 7.96 5.25 -16.30
N VAL A 338 7.42 4.10 -15.88
CA VAL A 338 6.87 3.91 -14.53
C VAL A 338 7.97 3.93 -13.50
N ALA A 339 9.06 3.18 -13.72
CA ALA A 339 10.21 3.17 -12.81
C ALA A 339 10.84 4.56 -12.62
N ASP A 340 10.91 5.36 -13.67
CA ASP A 340 11.40 6.74 -13.62
C ASP A 340 10.48 7.62 -12.73
N HIS A 341 9.17 7.49 -12.87
CA HIS A 341 8.21 8.23 -12.03
C HIS A 341 8.27 7.80 -10.56
N VAL A 342 8.43 6.49 -10.30
CA VAL A 342 8.63 5.96 -8.93
C VAL A 342 9.90 6.56 -8.31
N ALA A 343 11.01 6.58 -9.06
CA ALA A 343 12.27 7.16 -8.59
C ALA A 343 12.14 8.65 -8.23
N VAL A 344 11.39 9.42 -9.04
CA VAL A 344 11.12 10.85 -8.75
C VAL A 344 10.32 11.00 -7.45
N ARG A 345 9.22 10.25 -7.25
CA ARG A 345 8.41 10.34 -6.02
C ARG A 345 9.20 9.94 -4.77
N LEU A 346 10.02 8.89 -4.86
CA LEU A 346 10.91 8.49 -3.77
C LEU A 346 11.97 9.56 -3.48
N GLY A 347 12.48 10.22 -4.53
CA GLY A 347 13.39 11.37 -4.41
C GLY A 347 12.74 12.55 -3.70
N GLU A 348 11.47 12.89 -4.03
CA GLU A 348 10.70 13.94 -3.37
C GLU A 348 10.49 13.63 -1.88
N ALA A 349 10.11 12.39 -1.54
CA ALA A 349 9.97 11.95 -0.15
C ALA A 349 11.28 12.07 0.64
N ALA A 350 12.40 11.67 0.03
CA ALA A 350 13.72 11.79 0.62
C ALA A 350 14.15 13.27 0.82
N GLN A 351 13.86 14.15 -0.14
CA GLN A 351 14.15 15.60 -0.04
C GLN A 351 13.36 16.23 1.12
N LEU A 352 12.07 15.90 1.26
CA LEU A 352 11.25 16.37 2.38
C LEU A 352 11.83 15.89 3.72
N GLY A 353 12.16 14.61 3.82
CA GLY A 353 12.73 14.04 5.04
C GLY A 353 14.07 14.66 5.42
N SER A 354 15.01 14.81 4.46
CA SER A 354 16.31 15.46 4.74
C SER A 354 16.15 16.95 5.07
N GLY A 355 15.36 17.69 4.29
CA GLY A 355 15.17 19.12 4.53
C GLY A 355 14.53 19.45 5.89
N LEU A 356 13.58 18.63 6.35
CA LEU A 356 12.98 18.75 7.69
C LEU A 356 14.00 18.44 8.78
N ALA A 357 14.82 17.40 8.62
CA ALA A 357 15.88 17.07 9.57
C ALA A 357 16.96 18.15 9.63
N GLU A 358 17.41 18.67 8.50
CA GLU A 358 18.39 19.75 8.38
C GLU A 358 17.89 21.05 9.03
N ARG A 359 16.61 21.35 8.89
CA ARG A 359 15.97 22.50 9.53
C ARG A 359 16.06 22.43 11.06
N VAL A 360 15.76 21.26 11.62
CA VAL A 360 15.91 21.04 13.07
C VAL A 360 17.38 21.11 13.50
N ALA A 361 18.29 20.51 12.72
CA ALA A 361 19.71 20.58 13.01
C ALA A 361 20.21 22.05 13.03
N ALA A 362 19.78 22.89 12.09
CA ALA A 362 20.10 24.32 12.06
C ALA A 362 19.53 25.08 13.28
N GLU A 363 18.29 24.77 13.70
CA GLU A 363 17.67 25.35 14.92
C GLU A 363 18.47 24.98 16.16
N VAL A 364 18.94 23.74 16.28
CA VAL A 364 19.77 23.28 17.39
C VAL A 364 21.14 23.94 17.34
N ALA A 365 21.78 23.98 16.16
CA ALA A 365 23.08 24.60 15.97
C ALA A 365 23.10 26.07 16.40
N GLY A 366 22.01 26.81 16.17
CA GLY A 366 21.87 28.19 16.65
C GLY A 366 21.87 28.37 18.19
N ARG A 367 21.75 27.28 18.94
CA ARG A 367 21.79 27.26 20.43
C ARG A 367 23.11 26.71 20.98
N VAL A 368 23.98 26.19 20.11
CA VAL A 368 25.26 25.60 20.49
C VAL A 368 26.31 26.71 20.57
N PRO A 369 27.22 26.74 21.57
CA PRO A 369 28.31 27.69 21.63
C PRO A 369 29.20 27.67 20.39
N LEU A 370 29.74 28.81 20.00
CA LEU A 370 30.65 28.92 18.86
C LEU A 370 31.87 28.00 19.08
N GLY A 371 32.20 27.22 18.06
CA GLY A 371 33.28 26.23 18.09
C GLY A 371 32.94 24.89 18.73
N ALA A 372 31.68 24.69 19.15
CA ALA A 372 31.21 23.40 19.65
C ALA A 372 30.40 22.65 18.60
N VAL A 373 30.32 21.33 18.74
CA VAL A 373 29.56 20.42 17.89
C VAL A 373 28.45 19.77 18.71
N ALA A 374 27.21 19.80 18.20
CA ALA A 374 26.11 19.06 18.75
C ALA A 374 25.89 17.75 17.99
N VAL A 375 25.81 16.65 18.73
CA VAL A 375 25.45 15.34 18.17
C VAL A 375 24.07 14.95 18.66
N LEU A 376 23.13 14.77 17.75
CA LEU A 376 21.74 14.40 18.05
C LEU A 376 21.53 12.90 17.84
N ASN A 377 20.96 12.23 18.83
CA ASN A 377 20.51 10.86 18.71
C ASN A 377 18.97 10.82 18.65
N PRO A 378 18.36 10.67 17.48
CA PRO A 378 16.90 10.61 17.36
C PRO A 378 16.30 9.25 17.78
N SER A 379 17.15 8.28 18.14
CA SER A 379 16.72 6.94 18.59
C SER A 379 16.28 7.00 20.06
N PRO A 380 15.26 6.22 20.48
CA PRO A 380 14.87 6.11 21.89
C PRO A 380 15.89 5.35 22.76
N PHE A 381 16.98 4.85 22.17
CA PHE A 381 18.01 4.07 22.85
C PHE A 381 19.37 4.79 22.81
N PRO A 382 20.21 4.67 23.86
CA PRO A 382 21.59 5.11 23.80
C PRO A 382 22.33 4.42 22.66
N ARG A 383 23.16 5.19 21.94
CA ARG A 383 23.98 4.66 20.84
C ARG A 383 25.44 5.05 21.01
N ALA A 384 26.31 4.15 20.64
CA ALA A 384 27.73 4.40 20.40
C ALA A 384 28.06 4.10 18.94
N GLY A 385 28.94 4.88 18.35
CA GLY A 385 29.32 4.71 16.95
C GLY A 385 30.25 5.81 16.47
N LEU A 386 30.64 5.73 15.22
CA LEU A 386 31.39 6.78 14.53
C LEU A 386 30.42 7.86 14.10
N VAL A 387 30.91 9.10 14.14
CA VAL A 387 30.20 10.29 13.62
C VAL A 387 31.15 10.99 12.65
N ASP A 388 30.73 11.14 11.40
CA ASP A 388 31.45 11.91 10.42
C ASP A 388 31.09 13.39 10.58
N LEU A 389 32.11 14.25 10.61
CA LEU A 389 31.95 15.69 10.81
C LEU A 389 32.73 16.45 9.73
N ASP A 390 32.06 17.39 9.08
CA ASP A 390 32.73 18.39 8.25
C ASP A 390 32.92 19.67 9.09
N LEU A 391 34.16 19.95 9.43
CA LEU A 391 34.50 21.09 10.28
C LEU A 391 35.32 22.13 9.47
N THR A 392 34.90 23.38 9.53
CA THR A 392 35.72 24.49 9.03
C THR A 392 36.68 24.89 10.13
N VAL A 393 37.97 24.76 9.83
CA VAL A 393 39.05 25.07 10.77
C VAL A 393 40.04 26.04 10.09
N PRO A 394 40.82 26.82 10.87
CA PRO A 394 41.90 27.63 10.33
C PRO A 394 42.91 26.80 9.56
N ASP A 395 43.50 27.39 8.52
CA ASP A 395 44.40 26.70 7.59
C ASP A 395 45.73 26.30 8.27
N ASP A 396 46.09 26.97 9.34
CA ASP A 396 47.30 26.75 10.14
C ASP A 396 47.14 25.67 11.24
N TRP A 397 46.00 25.01 11.30
CA TRP A 397 45.81 23.90 12.24
C TRP A 397 46.32 22.58 11.63
N ASP A 398 47.40 22.04 12.21
CA ASP A 398 47.93 20.76 11.77
C ASP A 398 47.10 19.57 12.23
N GLU A 399 46.51 19.66 13.42
CA GLU A 399 45.67 18.61 14.04
C GLU A 399 44.39 19.19 14.59
N VAL A 400 43.33 18.41 14.50
CA VAL A 400 42.00 18.74 15.08
C VAL A 400 41.58 17.66 16.08
N ALA A 401 41.26 18.07 17.28
CA ALA A 401 40.72 17.21 18.32
C ALA A 401 39.40 17.79 18.85
N LEU A 402 38.51 16.88 19.28
CA LEU A 402 37.24 17.25 19.92
C LEU A 402 37.34 16.97 21.42
N GLU A 403 37.08 17.98 22.21
CA GLU A 403 36.97 17.84 23.65
C GLU A 403 35.52 17.55 24.05
N LEU A 404 35.30 16.47 24.81
CA LEU A 404 34.01 16.09 25.34
C LEU A 404 33.65 16.99 26.55
N ALA A 405 32.37 17.02 26.91
CA ALA A 405 31.88 17.85 28.05
C ALA A 405 32.56 17.54 29.41
N ASP A 406 33.15 16.37 29.54
CA ASP A 406 33.89 15.93 30.74
C ASP A 406 35.40 16.22 30.66
N GLY A 407 35.86 16.95 29.65
CA GLY A 407 37.25 17.36 29.45
C GLY A 407 38.14 16.28 28.79
N ARG A 408 37.58 15.13 28.45
CA ARG A 408 38.33 14.08 27.73
C ARG A 408 38.37 14.41 26.20
N LEU A 409 39.48 14.06 25.57
CA LEU A 409 39.53 14.15 24.11
C LEU A 409 38.85 12.91 23.47
N ALA A 410 37.98 13.16 22.52
CA ALA A 410 37.43 12.10 21.69
C ALA A 410 38.50 11.56 20.73
N ALA A 411 38.48 10.27 20.48
CA ALA A 411 39.32 9.68 19.42
C ALA A 411 38.83 10.20 18.05
N THR A 412 39.68 10.90 17.33
CA THR A 412 39.40 11.48 16.03
C THR A 412 40.37 10.97 14.97
N GLN A 413 39.88 10.87 13.74
CA GLN A 413 40.70 10.56 12.55
C GLN A 413 40.31 11.54 11.44
N GLU A 414 41.29 12.28 10.92
CA GLU A 414 41.09 13.07 9.74
C GLU A 414 41.00 12.18 8.50
N THR A 415 39.92 12.32 7.74
CA THR A 415 39.66 11.54 6.52
C THR A 415 40.00 12.33 5.25
N GLY A 416 40.15 13.66 5.33
CA GLY A 416 40.56 14.52 4.24
C GLY A 416 40.43 15.99 4.57
N ARG A 417 41.07 16.82 3.74
CA ARG A 417 40.95 18.29 3.76
C ARG A 417 40.60 18.81 2.38
N SER A 418 39.79 19.86 2.35
CA SER A 418 39.48 20.62 1.16
C SER A 418 39.26 22.08 1.50
N PRO A 419 39.46 23.02 0.55
CA PRO A 419 39.10 24.41 0.77
C PRO A 419 37.64 24.55 1.12
N ALA A 420 37.36 25.32 2.18
CA ALA A 420 35.97 25.56 2.63
C ALA A 420 35.46 26.88 2.01
N ILE A 421 34.15 26.88 1.67
CA ILE A 421 33.45 28.11 1.32
C ILE A 421 33.11 28.84 2.61
N VAL A 422 33.85 29.90 2.94
CA VAL A 422 33.65 30.68 4.16
C VAL A 422 32.49 31.67 4.08
N HIS A 423 32.00 31.96 2.89
CA HIS A 423 30.86 32.83 2.67
C HIS A 423 29.98 32.31 1.54
N SER A 424 28.66 32.24 1.79
CA SER A 424 27.67 31.91 0.76
C SER A 424 26.49 32.86 0.93
N GLU A 425 26.08 33.52 -0.14
CA GLU A 425 24.92 34.40 -0.18
C GLU A 425 23.91 33.93 -1.20
N THR A 426 22.62 33.85 -0.83
CA THR A 426 21.53 33.63 -1.78
C THR A 426 21.08 34.95 -2.38
N LEU A 427 21.39 35.17 -3.64
CA LEU A 427 21.05 36.39 -4.37
C LEU A 427 19.64 36.27 -4.97
N PRO A 428 18.84 37.36 -4.95
CA PRO A 428 17.60 37.42 -5.73
C PRO A 428 17.92 37.25 -7.22
N GLY A 429 17.03 36.56 -7.97
CA GLY A 429 17.27 36.24 -9.39
C GLY A 429 17.62 37.46 -10.29
N ARG A 430 17.12 38.64 -9.95
CA ARG A 430 17.46 39.90 -10.66
C ARG A 430 18.93 40.32 -10.51
N ARG A 431 19.64 39.83 -9.46
CA ARG A 431 21.08 40.13 -9.26
C ARG A 431 21.99 39.12 -9.97
N LEU A 432 21.47 37.98 -10.41
CA LEU A 432 22.27 37.00 -11.16
C LEU A 432 22.73 37.51 -12.50
N GLY A 433 22.07 38.51 -13.10
CA GLY A 433 22.46 39.17 -14.33
C GLY A 433 23.53 40.28 -14.14
N GLU A 434 23.87 40.62 -12.89
CA GLU A 434 24.88 41.64 -12.53
C GLU A 434 26.23 41.01 -12.17
N LEU A 435 26.28 39.66 -12.05
CA LEU A 435 27.48 38.86 -11.81
C LEU A 435 28.00 38.26 -13.13
#